data_54856516dd2ede1a08fdf1af736dc903
#
_entry.id   54856516dd2ede1a08fdf1af736dc903
#
_cell.length_a   1.000
_cell.length_b   1.000
_cell.length_c   1.000
_cell.angle_alpha   90.00
_cell.angle_beta   90.00
_cell.angle_gamma   90.00
#
_symmetry.space_group_name_H-M   'P 1'
#
loop_
_entity.id
_entity.type
_entity.pdbx_description
1 polymer ?
#
loop_
_entity_poly.entity_id
_entity_poly.type
_entity_poly.pdbx_seq_one_letter_code
_entity_poly.pdbx_strand_id
1 'polypeptide(L)'
;GNIWYQGESNAIRHEKYQQVFTNMINSWRKEWKQPDMPFYFMQIAPHKGQPAGIREAQLKTWQSGLKNVGMAVVTDAADSTDIHPRNKRVAGERMALWALAKQYGKDVAYSGPLFKTMKVSGNKAVLSFEYAEDGLMTPENAPVKGFLVAGADRRFYPAVAVIKGSRLEVSAPQVAEPVAVRYGFCNFFRVNLYNKSGLPAVPFRTDTWEQGSYARWFADSEMMRFPQAYRLDHGKRLFFGYAQGVGCCAMLQMWKATGERRYYDYVKQWADSLINEKGEIHLYDKSTYNLDFINSGKVLFDLYRETGDQRYKAAMDILIKQLKNQPRTLEGGFWHKLIY
;
A
#
# COMPACT_ATOMS: atom_id res chain seq x y z
N GLY A 1 26.50 5.31 24.37
CA GLY A 1 25.50 4.81 23.43
C GLY A 1 24.30 5.71 23.35
N ASN A 2 23.49 5.54 22.33
CA ASN A 2 22.28 6.31 22.10
C ASN A 2 21.06 5.40 22.17
N ILE A 3 19.98 5.92 22.72
CA ILE A 3 18.63 5.38 22.57
C ILE A 3 17.79 6.40 21.80
N TRP A 4 17.00 5.91 20.83
CA TRP A 4 16.30 6.78 19.88
C TRP A 4 14.85 6.33 19.67
N TYR A 5 13.90 7.27 19.71
CA TYR A 5 12.51 7.02 19.38
C TYR A 5 11.96 8.20 18.57
N GLN A 6 11.87 8.03 17.26
CA GLN A 6 11.39 9.06 16.32
C GLN A 6 11.06 8.40 14.99
N GLY A 7 10.21 9.01 14.18
CA GLY A 7 9.88 8.57 12.82
C GLY A 7 8.54 9.11 12.34
N GLU A 8 7.66 9.52 13.24
CA GLU A 8 6.27 9.86 12.98
C GLU A 8 6.12 11.01 11.97
N SER A 9 6.89 12.08 12.14
CA SER A 9 6.91 13.23 11.22
C SER A 9 7.51 12.91 9.84
N ASN A 10 8.23 11.81 9.73
CA ASN A 10 8.82 11.34 8.46
C ASN A 10 7.95 10.31 7.73
N ALA A 11 6.84 9.89 8.33
CA ALA A 11 6.04 8.76 7.84
C ALA A 11 5.55 8.93 6.39
N ILE A 12 5.19 10.16 5.98
CA ILE A 12 4.79 10.46 4.60
C ILE A 12 5.95 10.52 3.59
N ARG A 13 7.21 10.49 4.07
CA ARG A 13 8.43 10.47 3.25
C ARG A 13 9.30 9.28 3.60
N HIS A 14 8.67 8.16 3.94
CA HIS A 14 9.33 6.97 4.46
C HIS A 14 10.34 6.35 3.49
N GLU A 15 10.21 6.58 2.17
CA GLU A 15 11.11 6.04 1.15
C GLU A 15 12.55 6.52 1.33
N LYS A 16 12.74 7.73 1.88
CA LYS A 16 14.05 8.33 2.15
C LYS A 16 14.53 8.09 3.57
N TYR A 17 13.68 7.59 4.46
CA TYR A 17 13.97 7.53 5.89
C TYR A 17 15.16 6.62 6.21
N GLN A 18 15.27 5.46 5.59
CA GLN A 18 16.40 4.54 5.80
C GLN A 18 17.73 5.25 5.53
N GLN A 19 17.86 5.94 4.40
CA GLN A 19 19.08 6.65 4.03
C GLN A 19 19.39 7.78 5.01
N VAL A 20 18.41 8.62 5.32
CA VAL A 20 18.57 9.77 6.21
C VAL A 20 18.94 9.31 7.62
N PHE A 21 18.27 8.27 8.13
CA PHE A 21 18.55 7.73 9.46
C PHE A 21 19.92 7.08 9.56
N THR A 22 20.32 6.30 8.54
CA THR A 22 21.67 5.73 8.44
C THR A 22 22.74 6.84 8.43
N ASN A 23 22.52 7.88 7.64
CA ASN A 23 23.47 9.02 7.57
C ASN A 23 23.56 9.75 8.91
N MET A 24 22.46 9.94 9.61
CA MET A 24 22.42 10.56 10.93
C MET A 24 23.26 9.74 11.94
N ILE A 25 23.05 8.43 12.02
CA ILE A 25 23.83 7.55 12.90
C ILE A 25 25.34 7.67 12.62
N ASN A 26 25.72 7.61 11.34
CA ASN A 26 27.11 7.72 10.93
C ASN A 26 27.70 9.10 11.22
N SER A 27 26.94 10.18 11.00
CA SER A 27 27.38 11.55 11.31
C SER A 27 27.62 11.73 12.80
N TRP A 28 26.72 11.26 13.66
CA TRP A 28 26.91 11.36 15.10
C TRP A 28 28.14 10.57 15.57
N ARG A 29 28.33 9.34 15.07
CA ARG A 29 29.53 8.54 15.36
C ARG A 29 30.81 9.25 14.96
N LYS A 30 30.81 9.92 13.80
CA LYS A 30 31.96 10.70 13.30
C LYS A 30 32.24 11.90 14.20
N GLU A 31 31.22 12.71 14.50
CA GLU A 31 31.36 13.92 15.32
C GLU A 31 31.84 13.58 16.75
N TRP A 32 31.31 12.49 17.32
CA TRP A 32 31.71 12.05 18.65
C TRP A 32 32.99 11.23 18.65
N LYS A 33 33.59 10.99 17.49
CA LYS A 33 34.80 10.17 17.31
C LYS A 33 34.66 8.76 17.91
N GLN A 34 33.48 8.18 17.82
CA GLN A 34 33.13 6.85 18.33
C GLN A 34 32.47 6.01 17.22
N PRO A 35 33.27 5.43 16.28
CA PRO A 35 32.73 4.75 15.10
C PRO A 35 31.82 3.57 15.41
N ASP A 36 32.02 2.91 16.54
CA ASP A 36 31.26 1.74 16.99
C ASP A 36 30.25 2.08 18.11
N MET A 37 29.97 3.37 18.33
CA MET A 37 29.02 3.79 19.36
C MET A 37 27.67 3.07 19.22
N PRO A 38 27.19 2.39 20.28
CA PRO A 38 25.91 1.68 20.24
C PRO A 38 24.75 2.63 19.95
N PHE A 39 23.89 2.21 19.04
CA PHE A 39 22.69 2.97 18.67
C PHE A 39 21.46 2.05 18.68
N TYR A 40 20.65 2.16 19.73
CA TYR A 40 19.44 1.36 19.86
C TYR A 40 18.22 2.23 19.67
N PHE A 41 17.29 1.78 18.84
CA PHE A 41 16.12 2.56 18.55
C PHE A 41 14.82 1.76 18.64
N MET A 42 13.74 2.49 18.89
CA MET A 42 12.39 1.95 18.88
C MET A 42 11.80 2.08 17.48
N GLN A 43 11.31 0.99 16.91
CA GLN A 43 10.41 1.08 15.77
C GLN A 43 9.15 1.82 16.21
N ILE A 44 8.73 2.87 15.46
CA ILE A 44 7.54 3.65 15.85
C ILE A 44 6.31 2.77 16.00
N ALA A 45 5.46 3.13 16.93
CA ALA A 45 4.21 2.43 17.18
C ALA A 45 3.28 2.51 15.96
N PRO A 46 2.54 1.43 15.64
CA PRO A 46 1.49 1.49 14.63
C PRO A 46 0.42 2.54 15.00
N HIS A 47 -0.01 3.32 14.01
CA HIS A 47 -1.06 4.33 14.17
C HIS A 47 -1.86 4.45 12.87
N LYS A 48 -3.18 4.69 12.94
CA LYS A 48 -4.07 4.71 11.77
C LYS A 48 -3.69 5.76 10.71
N GLY A 49 -3.02 6.83 11.10
CA GLY A 49 -2.55 7.91 10.20
C GLY A 49 -1.12 7.73 9.70
N GLN A 50 -0.44 6.61 9.99
CA GLN A 50 0.97 6.41 9.62
C GLN A 50 1.15 5.17 8.77
N PRO A 51 1.67 5.29 7.53
CA PRO A 51 1.90 4.16 6.65
C PRO A 51 2.93 3.18 7.22
N ALA A 52 2.76 1.89 6.92
CA ALA A 52 3.67 0.84 7.36
C ALA A 52 5.10 1.00 6.82
N GLY A 53 5.27 1.72 5.71
CA GLY A 53 6.58 1.94 5.06
C GLY A 53 7.61 2.58 5.97
N ILE A 54 7.21 3.44 6.91
CA ILE A 54 8.17 4.03 7.87
C ILE A 54 8.75 2.95 8.81
N ARG A 55 7.93 2.01 9.29
CA ARG A 55 8.40 0.88 10.11
C ARG A 55 9.30 -0.06 9.31
N GLU A 56 8.99 -0.27 8.03
CA GLU A 56 9.86 -1.02 7.13
C GLU A 56 11.20 -0.30 6.92
N ALA A 57 11.22 1.02 6.75
CA ALA A 57 12.45 1.79 6.62
C ALA A 57 13.33 1.71 7.88
N GLN A 58 12.71 1.69 9.06
CA GLN A 58 13.41 1.45 10.33
C GLN A 58 13.98 0.03 10.40
N LEU A 59 13.19 -0.98 10.01
CA LEU A 59 13.68 -2.37 9.92
C LEU A 59 14.87 -2.49 8.95
N LYS A 60 14.77 -1.91 7.77
CA LYS A 60 15.88 -1.88 6.78
C LYS A 60 17.12 -1.17 7.30
N THR A 61 16.96 -0.14 8.15
CA THR A 61 18.11 0.52 8.81
C THR A 61 18.80 -0.46 9.78
N TRP A 62 18.06 -1.21 10.58
CA TRP A 62 18.65 -2.23 11.43
C TRP A 62 19.36 -3.33 10.62
N GLN A 63 18.76 -3.78 9.51
CA GLN A 63 19.28 -4.83 8.63
C GLN A 63 20.39 -4.33 7.66
N SER A 64 20.75 -3.04 7.68
CA SER A 64 21.71 -2.46 6.74
C SER A 64 23.18 -2.89 6.94
N GLY A 65 23.46 -3.69 7.96
CA GLY A 65 24.82 -4.11 8.31
C GLY A 65 25.59 -3.09 9.16
N LEU A 66 24.97 -2.00 9.63
CA LEU A 66 25.58 -1.09 10.60
C LEU A 66 25.89 -1.84 11.89
N LYS A 67 27.17 -1.79 12.33
CA LYS A 67 27.60 -2.40 13.59
C LYS A 67 26.92 -1.72 14.78
N ASN A 68 26.69 -2.48 15.86
CA ASN A 68 26.15 -1.98 17.14
C ASN A 68 24.83 -1.18 16.99
N VAL A 69 23.97 -1.57 16.03
CA VAL A 69 22.62 -1.04 15.86
C VAL A 69 21.62 -2.11 16.24
N GLY A 70 20.59 -1.72 16.98
CA GLY A 70 19.51 -2.60 17.38
C GLY A 70 18.16 -1.91 17.36
N MET A 71 17.11 -2.67 17.07
CA MET A 71 15.74 -2.18 17.00
C MET A 71 14.82 -2.93 17.94
N ALA A 72 14.12 -2.23 18.81
CA ALA A 72 13.04 -2.77 19.63
C ALA A 72 11.67 -2.41 19.02
N VAL A 73 10.64 -3.22 19.32
CA VAL A 73 9.30 -3.13 18.74
C VAL A 73 8.27 -2.92 19.83
N VAL A 74 7.25 -2.09 19.58
CA VAL A 74 6.13 -1.78 20.49
C VAL A 74 4.75 -1.94 19.82
N THR A 75 4.62 -2.88 18.91
CA THR A 75 3.37 -3.13 18.17
C THR A 75 2.21 -3.52 19.05
N ASP A 76 2.47 -4.15 20.19
CA ASP A 76 1.50 -4.60 21.20
C ASP A 76 1.14 -3.53 22.24
N ALA A 77 1.94 -2.45 22.33
CA ALA A 77 1.69 -1.32 23.23
C ALA A 77 1.15 -0.07 22.49
N ALA A 78 0.80 -0.21 21.21
CA ALA A 78 0.33 0.87 20.35
C ALA A 78 -1.14 1.23 20.61
N ASP A 79 -1.47 2.51 20.36
CA ASP A 79 -2.84 3.02 20.26
C ASP A 79 -3.14 3.47 18.83
N SER A 80 -4.33 3.17 18.32
CA SER A 80 -4.72 3.53 16.95
C SER A 80 -4.88 5.04 16.72
N THR A 81 -5.12 5.79 17.78
CA THR A 81 -5.45 7.22 17.76
C THR A 81 -4.41 8.13 18.42
N ASP A 82 -3.47 7.53 19.16
CA ASP A 82 -2.38 8.27 19.81
C ASP A 82 -1.03 7.71 19.33
N ILE A 83 -0.22 8.57 18.71
CA ILE A 83 1.14 8.21 18.25
C ILE A 83 2.11 8.01 19.43
N HIS A 84 1.73 8.41 20.62
CA HIS A 84 2.54 8.32 21.83
C HIS A 84 2.06 7.15 22.72
N PRO A 85 2.64 5.95 22.60
CA PRO A 85 2.27 4.85 23.48
C PRO A 85 2.37 5.24 24.95
N ARG A 86 1.30 5.04 25.70
CA ARG A 86 1.25 5.44 27.12
C ARG A 86 2.18 4.61 27.99
N ASN A 87 2.35 3.33 27.65
CA ASN A 87 3.25 2.44 28.38
C ASN A 87 4.72 2.65 27.97
N LYS A 88 5.34 3.69 28.52
CA LYS A 88 6.77 4.00 28.26
C LYS A 88 7.71 2.99 28.88
N ARG A 89 7.28 2.29 29.94
CA ARG A 89 8.07 1.25 30.61
C ARG A 89 8.44 0.13 29.63
N VAL A 90 7.48 -0.38 28.86
CA VAL A 90 7.72 -1.43 27.87
C VAL A 90 8.77 -1.00 26.83
N ALA A 91 8.71 0.26 26.37
CA ALA A 91 9.69 0.78 25.43
C ALA A 91 11.10 0.82 26.05
N GLY A 92 11.21 1.32 27.29
CA GLY A 92 12.49 1.38 28.02
C GLY A 92 13.07 -0.02 28.31
N GLU A 93 12.25 -0.94 28.79
CA GLU A 93 12.67 -2.33 29.08
C GLU A 93 13.19 -3.04 27.82
N ARG A 94 12.48 -2.92 26.69
CA ARG A 94 12.92 -3.56 25.42
C ARG A 94 14.22 -2.97 24.87
N MET A 95 14.44 -1.67 25.01
CA MET A 95 15.74 -1.07 24.65
C MET A 95 16.85 -1.48 25.62
N ALA A 96 16.55 -1.61 26.91
CA ALA A 96 17.49 -2.09 27.90
C ALA A 96 17.94 -3.53 27.65
N LEU A 97 17.05 -4.43 27.16
CA LEU A 97 17.41 -5.79 26.76
C LEU A 97 18.50 -5.80 25.67
N TRP A 98 18.42 -4.91 24.69
CA TRP A 98 19.47 -4.74 23.68
C TRP A 98 20.81 -4.37 24.29
N ALA A 99 20.83 -3.41 25.23
CA ALA A 99 22.04 -3.01 25.93
C ALA A 99 22.59 -4.15 26.78
N LEU A 100 21.74 -4.82 27.56
CA LEU A 100 22.13 -5.95 28.39
C LEU A 100 22.80 -7.07 27.59
N ALA A 101 22.16 -7.47 26.47
CA ALA A 101 22.69 -8.54 25.64
C ALA A 101 23.96 -8.11 24.88
N LYS A 102 23.97 -6.93 24.22
CA LYS A 102 25.02 -6.56 23.26
C LYS A 102 26.15 -5.74 23.85
N GLN A 103 25.97 -5.03 24.95
CA GLN A 103 27.01 -4.23 25.59
C GLN A 103 27.50 -4.84 26.89
N TYR A 104 26.62 -5.49 27.63
CA TYR A 104 26.97 -6.08 28.93
C TYR A 104 27.15 -7.61 28.88
N GLY A 105 26.96 -8.22 27.70
CA GLY A 105 27.17 -9.66 27.49
C GLY A 105 26.25 -10.57 28.33
N LYS A 106 25.06 -10.06 28.69
CA LYS A 106 24.08 -10.86 29.45
C LYS A 106 23.36 -11.83 28.52
N ASP A 107 23.15 -13.04 28.99
CA ASP A 107 22.35 -14.04 28.29
C ASP A 107 20.86 -13.76 28.51
N VAL A 108 20.32 -12.86 27.70
CA VAL A 108 18.90 -12.46 27.71
C VAL A 108 18.38 -12.31 26.30
N ALA A 109 17.12 -12.69 26.07
CA ALA A 109 16.46 -12.42 24.81
C ALA A 109 16.26 -10.89 24.65
N TYR A 110 16.59 -10.35 23.50
CA TYR A 110 16.57 -8.90 23.24
C TYR A 110 15.75 -8.49 22.02
N SER A 111 15.35 -9.45 21.17
CA SER A 111 14.50 -9.22 20.01
C SER A 111 13.35 -10.23 19.99
N GLY A 112 12.21 -9.82 19.48
CA GLY A 112 11.14 -10.73 19.09
C GLY A 112 11.42 -11.37 17.72
N PRO A 113 10.53 -12.27 17.25
CA PRO A 113 10.70 -12.98 16.00
C PRO A 113 10.93 -12.02 14.82
N LEU A 114 12.01 -12.21 14.11
CA LEU A 114 12.38 -11.50 12.89
C LEU A 114 12.22 -12.44 11.70
N PHE A 115 11.42 -12.07 10.71
CA PHE A 115 11.23 -12.88 9.49
C PHE A 115 12.59 -13.19 8.83
N LYS A 116 12.79 -14.49 8.50
CA LYS A 116 14.03 -14.98 7.87
C LYS A 116 13.80 -15.48 6.46
N THR A 117 12.92 -16.48 6.30
CA THR A 117 12.64 -17.09 4.99
C THR A 117 11.18 -17.48 4.84
N MET A 118 10.73 -17.53 3.60
CA MET A 118 9.45 -18.11 3.20
C MET A 118 9.71 -19.27 2.23
N LYS A 119 9.04 -20.41 2.45
CA LYS A 119 8.95 -21.52 1.51
C LYS A 119 7.49 -21.82 1.23
N VAL A 120 7.17 -22.20 -0.01
CA VAL A 120 5.81 -22.61 -0.37
C VAL A 120 5.70 -24.13 -0.25
N SER A 121 4.62 -24.61 0.34
CA SER A 121 4.28 -26.04 0.46
C SER A 121 2.78 -26.18 0.18
N GLY A 122 2.45 -26.59 -1.04
CA GLY A 122 1.06 -26.60 -1.52
C GLY A 122 0.44 -25.21 -1.44
N ASN A 123 -0.70 -25.09 -0.80
CA ASN A 123 -1.42 -23.82 -0.62
C ASN A 123 -0.97 -23.03 0.63
N LYS A 124 0.17 -23.37 1.21
CA LYS A 124 0.69 -22.72 2.42
C LYS A 124 2.02 -22.05 2.19
N ALA A 125 2.18 -20.85 2.74
CA ALA A 125 3.48 -20.23 2.94
C ALA A 125 4.02 -20.65 4.32
N VAL A 126 5.19 -21.29 4.34
CA VAL A 126 5.88 -21.73 5.56
C VAL A 126 6.97 -20.69 5.87
N LEU A 127 6.82 -20.00 6.98
CA LEU A 127 7.69 -18.92 7.41
C LEU A 127 8.64 -19.40 8.50
N SER A 128 9.90 -18.98 8.44
CA SER A 128 10.89 -19.15 9.51
C SER A 128 11.36 -17.80 10.04
N PHE A 129 11.82 -17.79 11.28
CA PHE A 129 12.17 -16.58 12.00
C PHE A 129 13.52 -16.74 12.70
N GLU A 130 14.26 -15.65 12.85
CA GLU A 130 15.32 -15.49 13.82
C GLU A 130 14.73 -15.07 15.17
N TYR A 131 15.44 -15.27 16.26
CA TYR A 131 14.99 -14.96 17.64
C TYR A 131 13.71 -15.68 18.06
N ALA A 132 13.51 -16.89 17.53
CA ALA A 132 12.37 -17.74 17.82
C ALA A 132 12.78 -19.21 18.01
N GLU A 133 14.00 -19.46 18.41
CA GLU A 133 14.58 -20.80 18.58
C GLU A 133 13.78 -21.62 19.57
N ASP A 134 13.33 -21.00 20.67
CA ASP A 134 12.50 -21.63 21.72
C ASP A 134 11.02 -21.78 21.31
N GLY A 135 10.66 -21.28 20.15
CA GLY A 135 9.32 -21.34 19.57
C GLY A 135 8.57 -20.01 19.56
N LEU A 136 7.46 -20.07 18.83
CA LEU A 136 6.49 -18.98 18.70
C LEU A 136 5.32 -19.19 19.66
N MET A 137 4.67 -18.09 20.05
CA MET A 137 3.46 -18.13 20.87
C MET A 137 2.52 -16.96 20.58
N THR A 138 1.29 -17.11 21.01
CA THR A 138 0.32 -16.03 21.20
C THR A 138 -0.15 -16.03 22.65
N PRO A 139 -0.58 -14.88 23.20
CA PRO A 139 -1.20 -14.84 24.51
C PRO A 139 -2.39 -15.81 24.58
N GLU A 140 -2.48 -16.59 25.67
CA GLU A 140 -3.57 -17.54 25.92
C GLU A 140 -3.84 -18.54 24.78
N ASN A 141 -2.84 -18.81 23.93
CA ASN A 141 -2.97 -19.62 22.72
C ASN A 141 -4.06 -19.14 21.76
N ALA A 142 -4.36 -17.84 21.77
CA ALA A 142 -5.33 -17.22 20.86
C ALA A 142 -4.92 -17.39 19.38
N PRO A 143 -5.85 -17.38 18.44
CA PRO A 143 -5.53 -17.39 17.02
C PRO A 143 -4.53 -16.28 16.63
N VAL A 144 -3.56 -16.60 15.81
CA VAL A 144 -2.57 -15.62 15.33
C VAL A 144 -3.27 -14.58 14.45
N LYS A 145 -2.99 -13.29 14.67
CA LYS A 145 -3.61 -12.16 13.99
C LYS A 145 -2.59 -11.37 13.18
N GLY A 146 -3.07 -10.66 12.15
CA GLY A 146 -2.28 -9.67 11.44
C GLY A 146 -1.56 -10.19 10.19
N PHE A 147 -1.88 -11.40 9.73
CA PHE A 147 -1.35 -11.97 8.50
C PHE A 147 -2.26 -11.72 7.30
N LEU A 148 -1.63 -11.39 6.19
CA LEU A 148 -2.21 -11.33 4.86
C LEU A 148 -1.36 -12.19 3.94
N VAL A 149 -1.99 -12.85 2.95
CA VAL A 149 -1.32 -13.66 1.92
C VAL A 149 -1.85 -13.28 0.55
N ALA A 150 -0.97 -13.28 -0.45
CA ALA A 150 -1.32 -13.05 -1.85
C ALA A 150 -0.76 -14.14 -2.76
N GLY A 151 -1.49 -14.43 -3.84
CA GLY A 151 -1.05 -15.23 -4.98
C GLY A 151 -0.42 -14.39 -6.09
N ALA A 152 -0.33 -14.98 -7.28
CA ALA A 152 0.22 -14.32 -8.48
C ALA A 152 -0.58 -13.08 -8.91
N ASP A 153 -1.86 -12.97 -8.54
CA ASP A 153 -2.74 -11.83 -8.78
C ASP A 153 -2.37 -10.59 -7.94
N ARG A 154 -1.43 -10.74 -6.97
CA ARG A 154 -0.96 -9.70 -6.05
C ARG A 154 -2.04 -9.13 -5.12
N ARG A 155 -3.20 -9.80 -5.02
CA ARG A 155 -4.26 -9.42 -4.08
C ARG A 155 -3.99 -10.04 -2.72
N PHE A 156 -4.01 -9.22 -1.67
CA PHE A 156 -3.83 -9.66 -0.30
C PHE A 156 -5.16 -10.00 0.35
N TYR A 157 -5.24 -11.23 0.86
CA TYR A 157 -6.38 -11.75 1.60
C TYR A 157 -6.01 -11.97 3.06
N PRO A 158 -6.95 -11.73 4.02
CA PRO A 158 -6.76 -12.15 5.41
C PRO A 158 -6.41 -13.63 5.47
N ALA A 159 -5.37 -13.96 6.21
CA ALA A 159 -4.82 -15.30 6.25
C ALA A 159 -4.95 -15.94 7.64
N VAL A 160 -5.19 -17.24 7.64
CA VAL A 160 -5.03 -18.08 8.83
C VAL A 160 -3.55 -18.42 8.97
N ALA A 161 -3.01 -18.21 10.17
CA ALA A 161 -1.64 -18.53 10.51
C ALA A 161 -1.60 -19.52 11.67
N VAL A 162 -0.87 -20.65 11.48
CA VAL A 162 -0.78 -21.74 12.47
C VAL A 162 0.66 -21.91 12.90
N ILE A 163 0.90 -21.84 14.21
CA ILE A 163 2.21 -22.04 14.80
C ILE A 163 2.60 -23.52 14.76
N LYS A 164 3.82 -23.78 14.30
CA LYS A 164 4.46 -25.11 14.26
C LYS A 164 5.87 -25.02 14.87
N GLY A 165 5.92 -24.99 16.21
CA GLY A 165 7.17 -24.76 16.95
C GLY A 165 7.74 -23.38 16.68
N SER A 166 8.91 -23.30 16.03
CA SER A 166 9.56 -22.04 15.64
C SER A 166 9.16 -21.56 14.23
N ARG A 167 8.25 -22.23 13.56
CA ARG A 167 7.75 -21.91 12.21
C ARG A 167 6.29 -21.51 12.24
N LEU A 168 5.84 -20.89 11.16
CA LEU A 168 4.44 -20.50 10.96
C LEU A 168 3.96 -20.93 9.58
N GLU A 169 2.82 -21.61 9.50
CA GLU A 169 2.12 -21.89 8.26
C GLU A 169 1.03 -20.86 8.04
N VAL A 170 1.04 -20.19 6.89
CA VAL A 170 0.10 -19.12 6.53
C VAL A 170 -0.64 -19.51 5.26
N SER A 171 -1.98 -19.41 5.25
CA SER A 171 -2.82 -19.72 4.10
C SER A 171 -4.13 -18.94 4.10
N ALA A 172 -4.74 -18.82 2.92
CA ALA A 172 -6.10 -18.31 2.77
C ALA A 172 -6.84 -19.12 1.69
N PRO A 173 -8.15 -19.36 1.81
CA PRO A 173 -8.91 -20.14 0.83
C PRO A 173 -8.86 -19.58 -0.60
N GLN A 174 -8.68 -18.26 -0.72
CA GLN A 174 -8.62 -17.55 -2.01
C GLN A 174 -7.26 -17.69 -2.71
N VAL A 175 -6.24 -18.24 -2.05
CA VAL A 175 -4.86 -18.28 -2.55
C VAL A 175 -4.39 -19.74 -2.62
N ALA A 176 -4.45 -20.32 -3.83
CA ALA A 176 -4.00 -21.68 -4.05
C ALA A 176 -2.46 -21.81 -4.00
N GLU A 177 -1.75 -20.80 -4.49
CA GLU A 177 -0.28 -20.74 -4.50
C GLU A 177 0.18 -19.40 -3.89
N PRO A 178 0.63 -19.40 -2.62
CA PRO A 178 1.15 -18.21 -1.96
C PRO A 178 2.42 -17.69 -2.65
N VAL A 179 2.45 -16.40 -3.00
CA VAL A 179 3.61 -15.71 -3.56
C VAL A 179 4.17 -14.70 -2.57
N ALA A 180 3.30 -14.09 -1.76
CA ALA A 180 3.71 -13.09 -0.79
C ALA A 180 2.91 -13.16 0.51
N VAL A 181 3.55 -12.80 1.61
CA VAL A 181 2.96 -12.72 2.95
C VAL A 181 3.30 -11.37 3.57
N ARG A 182 2.35 -10.79 4.29
CA ARG A 182 2.54 -9.59 5.12
C ARG A 182 2.08 -9.84 6.54
N TYR A 183 2.83 -9.34 7.52
CA TYR A 183 2.48 -9.38 8.94
C TYR A 183 2.53 -7.99 9.53
N GLY A 184 1.41 -7.52 10.11
CA GLY A 184 1.34 -6.17 10.68
C GLY A 184 1.71 -5.03 9.72
N PHE A 185 1.74 -5.32 8.42
CA PHE A 185 2.16 -4.38 7.37
C PHE A 185 0.97 -3.55 6.86
N CYS A 186 0.47 -2.70 7.74
CA CYS A 186 -0.61 -1.75 7.50
C CYS A 186 -0.46 -0.58 8.48
N ASN A 187 -1.27 0.45 8.36
CA ASN A 187 -1.18 1.60 9.24
C ASN A 187 -1.36 1.20 10.71
N PHE A 188 -2.44 0.52 11.04
CA PHE A 188 -2.71 -0.02 12.36
C PHE A 188 -3.43 -1.36 12.28
N PHE A 189 -2.94 -2.33 13.03
CA PHE A 189 -3.61 -3.58 13.31
C PHE A 189 -3.10 -4.16 14.64
N ARG A 190 -3.96 -4.77 15.43
CA ARG A 190 -3.54 -5.48 16.65
C ARG A 190 -2.96 -6.82 16.27
N VAL A 191 -1.66 -6.94 16.43
CA VAL A 191 -0.89 -8.17 16.22
C VAL A 191 -0.64 -8.87 17.56
N ASN A 192 -0.42 -10.20 17.55
CA ASN A 192 -0.28 -10.99 18.78
C ASN A 192 0.72 -12.15 18.65
N LEU A 193 1.67 -12.08 17.70
CA LEU A 193 2.72 -13.09 17.59
C LEU A 193 3.94 -12.69 18.42
N TYR A 194 4.47 -13.61 19.22
CA TYR A 194 5.62 -13.43 20.11
C TYR A 194 6.55 -14.64 20.03
N ASN A 195 7.80 -14.48 20.49
CA ASN A 195 8.61 -15.61 20.91
C ASN A 195 8.27 -16.02 22.36
N LYS A 196 8.84 -17.13 22.81
CA LYS A 196 8.63 -17.65 24.17
C LYS A 196 9.15 -16.72 25.27
N SER A 197 10.03 -15.78 24.95
CA SER A 197 10.51 -14.73 25.87
C SER A 197 9.53 -13.54 25.99
N GLY A 198 8.37 -13.58 25.34
CA GLY A 198 7.35 -12.54 25.42
C GLY A 198 7.65 -11.29 24.60
N LEU A 199 8.60 -11.35 23.66
CA LEU A 199 8.92 -10.23 22.78
C LEU A 199 8.11 -10.32 21.47
N PRO A 200 7.44 -9.22 21.02
CA PRO A 200 6.57 -9.25 19.86
C PRO A 200 7.33 -9.37 18.56
N ALA A 201 6.74 -10.08 17.60
CA ALA A 201 7.31 -10.23 16.28
C ALA A 201 7.39 -8.88 15.53
N VAL A 202 8.48 -8.71 14.82
CA VAL A 202 8.71 -7.54 13.96
C VAL A 202 7.77 -7.58 12.78
N PRO A 203 7.01 -6.51 12.48
CA PRO A 203 6.20 -6.42 11.26
C PRO A 203 7.07 -6.53 10.01
N PHE A 204 6.58 -7.26 9.01
CA PHE A 204 7.33 -7.48 7.76
C PHE A 204 6.41 -7.68 6.56
N ARG A 205 7.02 -7.64 5.37
CA ARG A 205 6.49 -8.17 4.13
C ARG A 205 7.55 -8.99 3.40
N THR A 206 7.12 -9.97 2.63
CA THR A 206 8.02 -10.78 1.80
C THR A 206 8.09 -10.27 0.36
N ASP A 207 7.13 -9.46 -0.04
CA ASP A 207 7.08 -8.85 -1.36
C ASP A 207 7.96 -7.61 -1.45
N THR A 208 8.46 -7.35 -2.65
CA THR A 208 9.13 -6.09 -3.03
C THR A 208 8.20 -5.18 -3.81
N TRP A 209 6.92 -5.55 -3.90
CA TRP A 209 5.95 -4.75 -4.64
C TRP A 209 5.86 -3.39 -3.96
N GLU A 210 6.03 -2.35 -4.72
CA GLU A 210 5.77 -1.02 -4.22
C GLU A 210 4.39 -1.04 -3.58
N GLN A 211 4.25 -0.49 -2.37
CA GLN A 211 2.92 -0.16 -1.87
C GLN A 211 2.32 0.67 -2.97
N GLY A 212 1.34 0.09 -3.68
CA GLY A 212 0.80 0.69 -4.88
C GLY A 212 0.55 2.14 -4.58
N SER A 213 1.01 3.03 -5.45
CA SER A 213 0.77 4.46 -5.30
C SER A 213 -0.68 4.65 -4.85
N TYR A 214 -1.00 5.67 -4.08
CA TYR A 214 -2.38 5.98 -3.72
C TYR A 214 -3.30 5.92 -4.94
N ALA A 215 -2.76 6.24 -6.12
CA ALA A 215 -3.43 6.08 -7.41
C ALA A 215 -3.80 4.62 -7.72
N ARG A 216 -2.91 3.66 -7.50
CA ARG A 216 -3.21 2.23 -7.70
C ARG A 216 -4.24 1.74 -6.69
N TRP A 217 -4.04 2.05 -5.41
CA TRP A 217 -4.99 1.68 -4.37
C TRP A 217 -6.38 2.28 -4.62
N PHE A 218 -6.44 3.55 -5.05
CA PHE A 218 -7.69 4.20 -5.42
C PHE A 218 -8.33 3.50 -6.62
N ALA A 219 -7.58 3.29 -7.71
CA ALA A 219 -8.07 2.62 -8.92
C ALA A 219 -8.62 1.21 -8.62
N ASP A 220 -7.88 0.41 -7.85
CA ASP A 220 -8.30 -0.94 -7.46
C ASP A 220 -9.53 -0.92 -6.56
N SER A 221 -9.61 0.05 -5.62
CA SER A 221 -10.77 0.22 -4.75
C SER A 221 -12.02 0.59 -5.54
N GLU A 222 -11.90 1.47 -6.54
CA GLU A 222 -13.02 1.87 -7.39
C GLU A 222 -13.48 0.72 -8.29
N MET A 223 -12.56 -0.03 -8.89
CA MET A 223 -12.91 -1.22 -9.68
C MET A 223 -13.57 -2.31 -8.82
N MET A 224 -13.16 -2.47 -7.57
CA MET A 224 -13.78 -3.40 -6.62
C MET A 224 -15.17 -2.93 -6.20
N ARG A 225 -15.33 -1.63 -5.93
CA ARG A 225 -16.60 -1.01 -5.54
C ARG A 225 -17.60 -1.01 -6.67
N PHE A 226 -17.14 -0.81 -7.90
CA PHE A 226 -17.92 -0.74 -9.12
C PHE A 226 -17.43 -1.75 -10.16
N PRO A 227 -17.68 -3.07 -9.98
CA PRO A 227 -17.24 -4.10 -10.94
C PRO A 227 -17.77 -3.87 -12.36
N GLN A 228 -18.93 -3.22 -12.46
CA GLN A 228 -19.51 -2.75 -13.72
C GLN A 228 -19.06 -1.32 -13.97
N ALA A 229 -18.19 -1.11 -14.95
CA ALA A 229 -17.51 0.16 -15.18
C ALA A 229 -18.45 1.37 -15.38
N TYR A 230 -19.65 1.16 -15.94
CA TYR A 230 -20.64 2.22 -16.09
C TYR A 230 -21.21 2.75 -14.76
N ARG A 231 -20.99 2.02 -13.64
CA ARG A 231 -21.39 2.46 -12.30
C ARG A 231 -20.33 3.27 -11.58
N LEU A 232 -19.19 3.51 -12.21
CA LEU A 232 -18.15 4.37 -11.67
C LEU A 232 -18.75 5.70 -11.21
N ASP A 233 -18.31 6.23 -10.08
CA ASP A 233 -18.87 7.42 -9.44
C ASP A 233 -20.35 7.27 -9.03
N HIS A 234 -20.70 6.13 -8.44
CA HIS A 234 -22.08 5.82 -7.98
C HIS A 234 -23.15 5.96 -9.06
N GLY A 235 -22.79 5.82 -10.33
CA GLY A 235 -23.71 5.92 -11.46
C GLY A 235 -24.88 4.94 -11.32
N LYS A 236 -26.11 5.46 -11.26
CA LYS A 236 -27.36 4.66 -11.23
C LYS A 236 -27.83 4.27 -12.62
N ARG A 237 -27.31 4.92 -13.65
CA ARG A 237 -27.66 4.73 -15.07
C ARG A 237 -26.44 4.88 -15.96
N LEU A 238 -26.54 4.37 -17.17
CA LEU A 238 -25.56 4.62 -18.22
C LEU A 238 -25.49 6.12 -18.53
N PHE A 239 -24.34 6.72 -18.35
CA PHE A 239 -24.15 8.15 -18.58
C PHE A 239 -22.72 8.48 -19.00
N PHE A 240 -22.59 9.28 -20.06
CA PHE A 240 -21.30 9.75 -20.57
C PHE A 240 -20.95 11.09 -19.90
N GLY A 241 -20.80 11.08 -18.58
CA GLY A 241 -20.61 12.29 -17.79
C GLY A 241 -19.14 12.57 -17.44
N TYR A 242 -18.85 13.82 -17.06
CA TYR A 242 -17.47 14.25 -16.80
C TYR A 242 -16.79 13.50 -15.64
N ALA A 243 -17.55 13.16 -14.59
CA ALA A 243 -17.01 12.47 -13.41
C ALA A 243 -16.49 11.07 -13.78
N GLN A 244 -17.30 10.30 -14.54
CA GLN A 244 -16.86 9.00 -15.08
C GLN A 244 -15.66 9.19 -16.02
N GLY A 245 -15.67 10.23 -16.86
CA GLY A 245 -14.58 10.56 -17.74
C GLY A 245 -13.27 10.85 -17.03
N VAL A 246 -13.31 11.57 -15.89
CA VAL A 246 -12.14 11.80 -15.03
C VAL A 246 -11.60 10.49 -14.47
N GLY A 247 -12.49 9.64 -13.91
CA GLY A 247 -12.12 8.32 -13.39
C GLY A 247 -11.50 7.43 -14.47
N CYS A 248 -12.12 7.36 -15.65
CA CYS A 248 -11.61 6.59 -16.79
C CYS A 248 -10.26 7.10 -17.29
N CYS A 249 -10.05 8.43 -17.35
CA CYS A 249 -8.73 9.00 -17.68
C CYS A 249 -7.68 8.57 -16.66
N ALA A 250 -7.99 8.58 -15.36
CA ALA A 250 -7.08 8.12 -14.31
C ALA A 250 -6.74 6.63 -14.47
N MET A 251 -7.72 5.77 -14.78
CA MET A 251 -7.50 4.35 -15.06
C MET A 251 -6.59 4.13 -16.28
N LEU A 252 -6.75 4.90 -17.37
CA LEU A 252 -5.85 4.83 -18.52
C LEU A 252 -4.42 5.28 -18.17
N GLN A 253 -4.25 6.29 -17.31
CA GLN A 253 -2.92 6.66 -16.80
C GLN A 253 -2.31 5.54 -15.96
N MET A 254 -3.11 4.85 -15.13
CA MET A 254 -2.65 3.68 -14.40
C MET A 254 -2.20 2.56 -15.33
N TRP A 255 -2.96 2.27 -16.39
CA TRP A 255 -2.53 1.31 -17.40
C TRP A 255 -1.19 1.70 -18.04
N LYS A 256 -1.05 2.96 -18.49
CA LYS A 256 0.19 3.45 -19.10
C LYS A 256 1.40 3.39 -18.17
N ALA A 257 1.19 3.68 -16.89
CA ALA A 257 2.25 3.67 -15.89
C ALA A 257 2.66 2.27 -15.41
N THR A 258 1.72 1.31 -15.42
CA THR A 258 1.94 -0.02 -14.83
C THR A 258 2.02 -1.15 -15.85
N GLY A 259 1.53 -0.93 -17.07
CA GLY A 259 1.33 -1.98 -18.08
C GLY A 259 0.17 -2.93 -17.77
N GLU A 260 -0.55 -2.75 -16.65
CA GLU A 260 -1.62 -3.66 -16.23
C GLU A 260 -2.89 -3.46 -17.07
N ARG A 261 -3.14 -4.38 -17.99
CA ARG A 261 -4.23 -4.32 -18.97
C ARG A 261 -5.62 -4.19 -18.33
N ARG A 262 -5.84 -4.68 -17.11
CA ARG A 262 -7.12 -4.61 -16.39
C ARG A 262 -7.69 -3.19 -16.27
N TYR A 263 -6.85 -2.17 -16.12
CA TYR A 263 -7.30 -0.77 -16.07
C TYR A 263 -7.81 -0.29 -17.43
N TYR A 264 -7.14 -0.68 -18.51
CA TYR A 264 -7.60 -0.41 -19.87
C TYR A 264 -8.92 -1.13 -20.17
N ASP A 265 -9.02 -2.43 -19.84
CA ASP A 265 -10.21 -3.24 -20.11
C ASP A 265 -11.44 -2.70 -19.36
N TYR A 266 -11.24 -2.17 -18.14
CA TYR A 266 -12.29 -1.51 -17.39
C TYR A 266 -12.83 -0.26 -18.11
N VAL A 267 -11.94 0.59 -18.64
CA VAL A 267 -12.34 1.78 -19.41
C VAL A 267 -12.99 1.39 -20.73
N LYS A 268 -12.49 0.37 -21.39
CA LYS A 268 -13.09 -0.16 -22.62
C LYS A 268 -14.51 -0.67 -22.37
N GLN A 269 -14.73 -1.41 -21.31
CA GLN A 269 -16.08 -1.87 -20.89
C GLN A 269 -17.02 -0.68 -20.67
N TRP A 270 -16.55 0.40 -20.04
CA TRP A 270 -17.34 1.61 -19.86
C TRP A 270 -17.73 2.24 -21.20
N ALA A 271 -16.77 2.43 -22.11
CA ALA A 271 -17.00 3.03 -23.41
C ALA A 271 -17.94 2.17 -24.29
N ASP A 272 -17.70 0.85 -24.33
CA ASP A 272 -18.55 -0.10 -25.09
C ASP A 272 -20.00 -0.13 -24.60
N SER A 273 -20.25 0.12 -23.32
CA SER A 273 -21.61 0.21 -22.79
C SER A 273 -22.36 1.49 -23.20
N LEU A 274 -21.64 2.50 -23.70
CA LEU A 274 -22.16 3.84 -23.99
C LEU A 274 -22.12 4.21 -25.47
N ILE A 275 -21.36 3.50 -26.28
CA ILE A 275 -21.18 3.79 -27.70
C ILE A 275 -21.73 2.63 -28.53
N ASN A 276 -22.73 2.91 -29.34
CA ASN A 276 -23.37 1.90 -30.18
C ASN A 276 -22.53 1.60 -31.44
N GLU A 277 -23.01 0.67 -32.27
CA GLU A 277 -22.33 0.24 -33.50
C GLU A 277 -22.15 1.36 -34.54
N LYS A 278 -22.93 2.44 -34.47
CA LYS A 278 -22.82 3.63 -35.33
C LYS A 278 -21.90 4.70 -34.76
N GLY A 279 -21.34 4.50 -33.56
CA GLY A 279 -20.55 5.50 -32.83
C GLY A 279 -21.38 6.60 -32.17
N GLU A 280 -22.70 6.40 -32.03
CA GLU A 280 -23.54 7.33 -31.31
C GLU A 280 -23.36 7.12 -29.79
N ILE A 281 -23.29 8.24 -29.05
CA ILE A 281 -23.06 8.22 -27.61
C ILE A 281 -24.40 8.23 -26.87
N HIS A 282 -24.63 7.28 -25.97
CA HIS A 282 -25.86 7.15 -25.20
C HIS A 282 -26.18 8.42 -24.38
N LEU A 283 -27.40 8.92 -24.51
CA LEU A 283 -27.90 10.14 -23.86
C LEU A 283 -27.09 11.41 -24.17
N TYR A 284 -26.29 11.41 -25.21
CA TYR A 284 -25.61 12.61 -25.67
C TYR A 284 -26.54 13.46 -26.54
N ASP A 285 -26.70 14.73 -26.13
CA ASP A 285 -27.44 15.73 -26.88
C ASP A 285 -26.53 16.91 -27.24
N LYS A 286 -26.16 16.98 -28.51
CA LYS A 286 -25.31 18.03 -29.04
C LYS A 286 -25.94 19.43 -28.93
N SER A 287 -27.27 19.53 -28.95
CA SER A 287 -28.00 20.82 -28.93
C SER A 287 -27.80 21.56 -27.60
N THR A 288 -27.46 20.86 -26.53
CA THR A 288 -27.20 21.43 -25.21
C THR A 288 -25.85 22.13 -25.11
N TYR A 289 -24.92 21.86 -26.02
CA TYR A 289 -23.54 22.34 -25.98
C TYR A 289 -22.87 22.13 -24.61
N ASN A 290 -23.17 21.00 -23.96
CA ASN A 290 -22.67 20.71 -22.62
C ASN A 290 -21.20 20.23 -22.66
N LEU A 291 -20.28 21.01 -22.05
CA LEU A 291 -18.85 20.67 -21.99
C LEU A 291 -18.55 19.48 -21.09
N ASP A 292 -19.48 19.07 -20.21
CA ASP A 292 -19.28 17.87 -19.36
C ASP A 292 -19.06 16.60 -20.19
N PHE A 293 -19.64 16.52 -21.41
CA PHE A 293 -19.41 15.39 -22.29
C PHE A 293 -18.02 15.39 -22.95
N ILE A 294 -17.42 16.56 -23.15
CA ILE A 294 -16.14 16.68 -23.85
C ILE A 294 -15.00 16.03 -23.06
N ASN A 295 -15.00 16.20 -21.73
CA ASN A 295 -13.94 15.59 -20.92
C ASN A 295 -13.93 14.06 -21.02
N SER A 296 -15.09 13.42 -21.06
CA SER A 296 -15.24 11.97 -21.21
C SER A 296 -14.75 11.47 -22.57
N GLY A 297 -14.82 12.31 -23.60
CA GLY A 297 -14.29 11.99 -24.93
C GLY A 297 -12.78 11.79 -25.01
N LYS A 298 -12.03 12.25 -24.01
CA LYS A 298 -10.56 12.07 -23.98
C LYS A 298 -10.13 10.60 -24.01
N VAL A 299 -10.89 9.73 -23.35
CA VAL A 299 -10.57 8.30 -23.29
C VAL A 299 -10.67 7.62 -24.66
N LEU A 300 -11.50 8.13 -25.54
CA LEU A 300 -11.75 7.54 -26.85
C LEU A 300 -10.49 7.60 -27.75
N PHE A 301 -9.60 8.58 -27.57
CA PHE A 301 -8.34 8.66 -28.29
C PHE A 301 -7.43 7.46 -27.98
N ASP A 302 -7.31 7.10 -26.70
CA ASP A 302 -6.50 5.95 -26.30
C ASP A 302 -7.15 4.64 -26.77
N LEU A 303 -8.47 4.52 -26.61
CA LEU A 303 -9.21 3.33 -27.06
C LEU A 303 -9.11 3.14 -28.57
N TYR A 304 -9.29 4.20 -29.36
CA TYR A 304 -9.15 4.15 -30.83
C TYR A 304 -7.73 3.76 -31.24
N ARG A 305 -6.71 4.35 -30.62
CA ARG A 305 -5.30 4.06 -30.90
C ARG A 305 -4.96 2.58 -30.68
N GLU A 306 -5.50 1.99 -29.62
CA GLU A 306 -5.24 0.61 -29.27
C GLU A 306 -6.02 -0.42 -30.10
N THR A 307 -7.24 -0.04 -30.52
CA THR A 307 -8.17 -1.00 -31.16
C THR A 307 -8.37 -0.80 -32.64
N GLY A 308 -8.20 0.43 -33.15
CA GLY A 308 -8.61 0.83 -34.50
C GLY A 308 -10.14 0.87 -34.71
N ASP A 309 -10.94 0.71 -33.64
CA ASP A 309 -12.40 0.61 -33.71
C ASP A 309 -13.03 1.93 -34.17
N GLN A 310 -13.68 1.89 -35.34
CA GLN A 310 -14.27 3.06 -35.98
C GLN A 310 -15.46 3.66 -35.19
N ARG A 311 -16.08 2.92 -34.28
CA ARG A 311 -17.12 3.44 -33.40
C ARG A 311 -16.56 4.54 -32.49
N TYR A 312 -15.36 4.32 -31.91
CA TYR A 312 -14.71 5.34 -31.09
C TYR A 312 -14.33 6.58 -31.92
N LYS A 313 -13.84 6.36 -33.16
CA LYS A 313 -13.54 7.49 -34.04
C LYS A 313 -14.78 8.30 -34.36
N ALA A 314 -15.91 7.68 -34.69
CA ALA A 314 -17.15 8.35 -34.98
C ALA A 314 -17.65 9.16 -33.76
N ALA A 315 -17.58 8.58 -32.56
CA ALA A 315 -17.93 9.26 -31.32
C ALA A 315 -17.01 10.48 -31.06
N MET A 316 -15.69 10.35 -31.28
CA MET A 316 -14.75 11.47 -31.20
C MET A 316 -15.12 12.60 -32.17
N ASP A 317 -15.43 12.27 -33.42
CA ASP A 317 -15.78 13.24 -34.45
C ASP A 317 -17.05 14.03 -34.08
N ILE A 318 -18.03 13.40 -33.45
CA ILE A 318 -19.22 14.06 -32.90
C ILE A 318 -18.84 15.10 -31.84
N LEU A 319 -17.99 14.73 -30.88
CA LEU A 319 -17.54 15.61 -29.78
C LEU A 319 -16.66 16.74 -30.30
N ILE A 320 -15.76 16.47 -31.24
CA ILE A 320 -14.93 17.48 -31.91
C ILE A 320 -15.81 18.48 -32.65
N LYS A 321 -16.86 18.02 -33.32
CA LYS A 321 -17.81 18.88 -34.04
C LYS A 321 -18.59 19.78 -33.04
N GLN A 322 -18.97 19.26 -31.86
CA GLN A 322 -19.52 20.12 -30.82
C GLN A 322 -18.53 21.20 -30.40
N LEU A 323 -17.29 20.82 -30.06
CA LEU A 323 -16.28 21.73 -29.55
C LEU A 323 -15.94 22.85 -30.56
N LYS A 324 -15.88 22.52 -31.85
CA LYS A 324 -15.66 23.51 -32.93
C LYS A 324 -16.79 24.54 -33.00
N ASN A 325 -18.01 24.16 -32.69
CA ASN A 325 -19.20 25.02 -32.73
C ASN A 325 -19.64 25.48 -31.35
N GLN A 326 -18.85 25.24 -30.30
CA GLN A 326 -19.20 25.63 -28.95
C GLN A 326 -19.37 27.15 -28.84
N PRO A 327 -20.48 27.66 -28.29
CA PRO A 327 -20.69 29.08 -28.05
C PRO A 327 -19.56 29.69 -27.23
N ARG A 328 -19.22 30.93 -27.54
CA ARG A 328 -18.12 31.65 -26.89
C ARG A 328 -18.58 32.95 -26.25
N THR A 329 -17.89 33.36 -25.19
CA THR A 329 -18.01 34.71 -24.62
C THR A 329 -17.39 35.74 -25.57
N LEU A 330 -17.62 37.01 -25.30
CA LEU A 330 -17.00 38.12 -26.07
C LEU A 330 -15.46 38.05 -26.04
N GLU A 331 -14.88 37.58 -24.97
CA GLU A 331 -13.44 37.41 -24.77
C GLU A 331 -12.91 36.08 -25.36
N GLY A 332 -13.77 35.29 -26.02
CA GLY A 332 -13.40 34.05 -26.69
C GLY A 332 -13.41 32.79 -25.82
N GLY A 333 -13.77 32.90 -24.55
CA GLY A 333 -13.94 31.74 -23.66
C GLY A 333 -15.11 30.85 -24.09
N PHE A 334 -15.06 29.57 -23.77
CA PHE A 334 -16.17 28.65 -24.02
C PHE A 334 -17.29 28.83 -23.03
N TRP A 335 -18.55 28.88 -23.48
CA TRP A 335 -19.71 28.67 -22.63
C TRP A 335 -19.77 27.23 -22.17
N HIS A 336 -20.12 27.01 -20.89
CA HIS A 336 -20.20 25.66 -20.33
C HIS A 336 -21.42 24.89 -20.86
N LYS A 337 -22.58 25.54 -20.95
CA LYS A 337 -23.86 25.01 -21.47
C LYS A 337 -24.72 26.16 -21.97
N LEU A 338 -25.65 25.89 -22.90
CA LEU A 338 -26.59 26.91 -23.40
C LEU A 338 -27.63 27.40 -22.38
N ILE A 339 -27.79 26.67 -21.27
CA ILE A 339 -28.78 27.00 -20.24
C ILE A 339 -28.27 27.96 -19.16
N TYR A 340 -27.06 28.50 -19.33
CA TYR A 340 -26.47 29.50 -18.42
C TYR A 340 -26.28 30.84 -19.11
#